data_bac8013c70a05cf1eea0eff5c4175dde
#
_entry.id   bac8013c70a05cf1eea0eff5c4175dde
#
_cell.length_a   1.000
_cell.length_b   1.000
_cell.length_c   1.000
_cell.angle_alpha   90.00
_cell.angle_beta   90.00
_cell.angle_gamma   90.00
#
_symmetry.space_group_name_H-M   'P 1'
#
loop_
_entity.id
_entity.type
_entity.pdbx_description
1 polymer ?
#
loop_
_entity_poly.entity_id
_entity_poly.type
_entity_poly.pdbx_seq_one_letter_code
_entity_poly.pdbx_strand_id
1 'polypeptide(L)'
;MRNLFADLEQMTDGGYRDWEIVFELRFNRARYIRIYADVLVLTGKQAFSLEFKMKNTIDPEEVIQAAKYVPYLEILLGRNTDVIPALVLTGAADLFEFVPVGRTEFELAACSGDMLFNVFNEYMGFLRD
;
A
#
# COMPACT_ATOMS: atom_id res chain seq x y z
N MET A 1 4.26 -16.69 -0.10
CA MET A 1 3.66 -15.57 -0.85
C MET A 1 3.86 -15.77 -2.34
N ARG A 2 2.85 -15.46 -3.13
CA ARG A 2 2.97 -15.54 -4.59
C ARG A 2 4.08 -14.61 -5.08
N ASN A 3 4.63 -14.92 -6.23
CA ASN A 3 5.63 -14.06 -6.85
C ASN A 3 4.94 -12.84 -7.46
N LEU A 4 4.95 -11.73 -6.72
CA LEU A 4 4.29 -10.50 -7.15
C LEU A 4 4.87 -9.96 -8.46
N PHE A 5 6.18 -10.06 -8.66
CA PHE A 5 6.80 -9.53 -9.88
C PHE A 5 6.37 -10.31 -11.11
N ALA A 6 6.21 -11.63 -11.01
CA ALA A 6 5.70 -12.43 -12.11
C ALA A 6 4.25 -12.06 -12.44
N ASP A 7 3.42 -11.84 -11.41
CA ASP A 7 2.04 -11.41 -11.61
C ASP A 7 1.99 -10.04 -12.30
N LEU A 8 2.81 -9.09 -11.84
CA LEU A 8 2.84 -7.75 -12.41
C LEU A 8 3.34 -7.77 -13.85
N GLU A 9 4.36 -8.58 -14.15
CA GLU A 9 4.87 -8.67 -15.50
C GLU A 9 3.81 -9.21 -16.45
N GLN A 10 3.07 -10.24 -16.04
CA GLN A 10 2.02 -10.83 -16.84
C GLN A 10 0.87 -9.84 -17.10
N MET A 11 0.47 -9.07 -16.08
CA MET A 11 -0.71 -8.21 -16.13
C MET A 11 -0.43 -6.84 -16.72
N THR A 12 0.80 -6.34 -16.60
CA THR A 12 1.15 -4.99 -17.07
C THR A 12 1.97 -5.01 -18.36
N ASP A 13 2.24 -6.20 -18.89
CA ASP A 13 3.09 -6.37 -20.06
C ASP A 13 4.47 -5.73 -19.86
N GLY A 14 5.01 -5.89 -18.66
CA GLY A 14 6.31 -5.34 -18.29
C GLY A 14 6.31 -3.88 -17.87
N GLY A 15 5.16 -3.22 -17.86
CA GLY A 15 5.08 -1.80 -17.50
C GLY A 15 5.49 -1.49 -16.06
N TYR A 16 5.42 -2.48 -15.15
CA TYR A 16 5.84 -2.30 -13.75
C TYR A 16 7.34 -1.99 -13.63
N ARG A 17 8.13 -2.23 -14.67
CA ARG A 17 9.58 -1.99 -14.66
C ARG A 17 9.92 -0.51 -14.51
N ASP A 18 8.96 0.38 -14.78
CA ASP A 18 9.13 1.80 -14.56
C ASP A 18 8.83 2.21 -13.11
N TRP A 19 8.40 1.25 -12.29
CA TRP A 19 8.07 1.52 -10.89
C TRP A 19 9.31 1.52 -10.03
N GLU A 20 9.29 2.35 -8.99
CA GLU A 20 10.33 2.37 -7.98
C GLU A 20 9.80 1.76 -6.69
N ILE A 21 10.61 0.94 -6.05
CA ILE A 21 10.27 0.31 -4.77
C ILE A 21 11.26 0.77 -3.72
N VAL A 22 10.72 1.38 -2.67
CA VAL A 22 11.52 1.85 -1.53
C VAL A 22 11.16 0.99 -0.33
N PHE A 23 12.16 0.33 0.26
CA PHE A 23 11.97 -0.49 1.44
C PHE A 23 12.33 0.29 2.70
N GLU A 24 11.50 0.15 3.73
CA GLU A 24 11.74 0.73 5.06
C GLU A 24 11.98 2.24 5.03
N LEU A 25 11.08 2.97 4.34
CA LEU A 25 11.16 4.41 4.34
C LEU A 25 10.95 4.96 5.74
N ARG A 26 11.89 5.78 6.19
CA ARG A 26 11.80 6.49 7.46
C ARG A 26 12.06 7.95 7.22
N PHE A 27 11.17 8.80 7.71
CA PHE A 27 11.27 10.23 7.50
C PHE A 27 10.88 10.99 8.76
N ASN A 28 11.76 11.87 9.22
CA ASN A 28 11.51 12.72 10.38
C ASN A 28 11.10 14.09 9.89
N ARG A 29 9.79 14.39 9.97
CA ARG A 29 9.28 15.68 9.51
C ARG A 29 9.48 16.78 10.55
N ALA A 30 9.34 16.43 11.82
CA ALA A 30 9.51 17.35 12.91
C ALA A 30 10.10 16.57 14.09
N ARG A 31 10.42 17.29 15.18
CA ARG A 31 11.06 16.70 16.35
C ARG A 31 10.36 15.43 16.87
N TYR A 32 9.01 15.41 16.78
CA TYR A 32 8.21 14.33 17.33
C TYR A 32 7.42 13.55 16.28
N ILE A 33 7.56 13.89 15.01
CA ILE A 33 6.82 13.22 13.94
C ILE A 33 7.77 12.42 13.11
N ARG A 34 7.59 11.12 13.11
CA ARG A 34 8.34 10.17 12.30
C ARG A 34 7.38 9.45 11.35
N ILE A 35 7.77 9.38 10.09
CA ILE A 35 7.01 8.70 9.06
C ILE A 35 7.69 7.38 8.77
N TYR A 36 6.92 6.29 8.81
CA TYR A 36 7.41 4.96 8.51
C TYR A 36 6.54 4.33 7.44
N ALA A 37 7.16 3.74 6.45
CA ALA A 37 6.49 2.89 5.49
C ALA A 37 7.35 1.67 5.28
N ASP A 38 6.80 0.47 5.45
CA ASP A 38 7.55 -0.75 5.26
C ASP A 38 8.01 -0.90 3.82
N VAL A 39 7.08 -0.67 2.89
CA VAL A 39 7.38 -0.68 1.46
C VAL A 39 6.59 0.43 0.79
N LEU A 40 7.27 1.22 -0.02
CA LEU A 40 6.64 2.27 -0.80
C LEU A 40 6.85 1.94 -2.27
N VAL A 41 5.76 1.78 -3.02
CA VAL A 41 5.81 1.48 -4.46
C VAL A 41 5.38 2.73 -5.23
N LEU A 42 6.31 3.29 -5.98
CA LEU A 42 6.10 4.52 -6.74
C LEU A 42 5.84 4.17 -8.21
N THR A 43 4.67 4.53 -8.72
CA THR A 43 4.26 4.17 -10.09
C THR A 43 4.19 5.36 -11.04
N GLY A 44 4.69 6.52 -10.59
CA GLY A 44 4.63 7.75 -11.36
C GLY A 44 3.55 8.69 -10.86
N LYS A 45 2.29 8.26 -10.89
CA LYS A 45 1.17 9.07 -10.41
C LYS A 45 0.68 8.66 -9.03
N GLN A 46 1.03 7.46 -8.59
CA GLN A 46 0.55 6.89 -7.35
C GLN A 46 1.70 6.38 -6.51
N ALA A 47 1.52 6.39 -5.21
CA ALA A 47 2.47 5.82 -4.27
C ALA A 47 1.68 4.91 -3.33
N PHE A 48 1.97 3.62 -3.38
CA PHE A 48 1.33 2.64 -2.51
C PHE A 48 2.19 2.49 -1.25
N SER A 49 1.62 2.87 -0.10
CA SER A 49 2.29 2.73 1.19
C SER A 49 1.81 1.43 1.82
N LEU A 50 2.66 0.41 1.78
CA LEU A 50 2.32 -0.94 2.21
C LEU A 50 2.88 -1.21 3.60
N GLU A 51 1.99 -1.57 4.53
CA GLU A 51 2.36 -2.00 5.88
C GLU A 51 2.20 -3.51 5.96
N PHE A 52 3.26 -4.22 6.34
CA PHE A 52 3.27 -5.67 6.42
C PHE A 52 3.19 -6.12 7.87
N LYS A 53 2.25 -7.02 8.16
CA LYS A 53 2.08 -7.61 9.48
C LYS A 53 2.04 -9.13 9.36
N MET A 54 2.78 -9.80 10.24
CA MET A 54 2.87 -11.28 10.25
C MET A 54 1.74 -11.89 11.08
N LYS A 55 0.50 -11.65 10.66
CA LYS A 55 -0.71 -12.15 11.33
C LYS A 55 -1.78 -12.42 10.29
N ASN A 56 -2.91 -12.97 10.74
CA ASN A 56 -4.02 -13.37 9.85
C ASN A 56 -5.31 -12.61 10.14
N THR A 57 -5.30 -11.65 11.06
CA THR A 57 -6.49 -10.88 11.40
C THR A 57 -6.22 -9.40 11.27
N ILE A 58 -7.29 -8.65 10.96
CA ILE A 58 -7.23 -7.20 10.82
C ILE A 58 -7.41 -6.56 12.20
N ASP A 59 -6.44 -5.74 12.61
CA ASP A 59 -6.49 -5.00 13.85
C ASP A 59 -6.84 -3.55 13.51
N PRO A 60 -7.94 -2.98 14.07
CA PRO A 60 -8.31 -1.60 13.78
C PRO A 60 -7.23 -0.58 14.11
N GLU A 61 -6.42 -0.82 15.13
CA GLU A 61 -5.31 0.05 15.48
C GLU A 61 -4.26 0.08 14.37
N GLU A 62 -3.99 -1.06 13.75
CA GLU A 62 -3.03 -1.16 12.66
C GLU A 62 -3.55 -0.51 11.39
N VAL A 63 -4.86 -0.56 11.17
CA VAL A 63 -5.50 0.15 10.06
C VAL A 63 -5.30 1.65 10.21
N ILE A 64 -5.52 2.18 11.41
CA ILE A 64 -5.30 3.60 11.70
C ILE A 64 -3.84 3.97 11.50
N GLN A 65 -2.92 3.12 11.96
CA GLN A 65 -1.48 3.34 11.81
C GLN A 65 -1.08 3.39 10.32
N ALA A 66 -1.59 2.48 9.52
CA ALA A 66 -1.27 2.43 8.10
C ALA A 66 -1.71 3.71 7.37
N ALA A 67 -2.84 4.28 7.77
CA ALA A 67 -3.37 5.50 7.17
C ALA A 67 -2.79 6.78 7.74
N LYS A 68 -2.19 6.73 8.92
CA LYS A 68 -1.77 7.90 9.69
C LYS A 68 -0.79 8.79 8.95
N TYR A 69 0.11 8.21 8.19
CA TYR A 69 1.20 8.95 7.57
C TYR A 69 0.91 9.43 6.16
N VAL A 70 -0.30 9.14 5.63
CA VAL A 70 -0.66 9.54 4.26
C VAL A 70 -0.46 11.03 4.01
N PRO A 71 -0.97 11.94 4.87
CA PRO A 71 -0.77 13.37 4.61
C PRO A 71 0.69 13.79 4.56
N TYR A 72 1.53 13.19 5.37
CA TYR A 72 2.96 13.50 5.39
C TYR A 72 3.66 12.98 4.15
N LEU A 73 3.28 11.80 3.67
CA LEU A 73 3.82 11.23 2.45
C LEU A 73 3.40 12.05 1.23
N GLU A 74 2.17 12.57 1.22
CA GLU A 74 1.70 13.43 0.15
C GLU A 74 2.56 14.71 0.04
N ILE A 75 2.93 15.28 1.18
CA ILE A 75 3.81 16.46 1.20
C ILE A 75 5.21 16.08 0.72
N LEU A 76 5.72 14.94 1.17
CA LEU A 76 7.07 14.49 0.81
C LEU A 76 7.19 14.19 -0.69
N LEU A 77 6.18 13.56 -1.27
CA LEU A 77 6.21 13.09 -2.66
C LEU A 77 5.68 14.13 -3.66
N GLY A 78 5.01 15.17 -3.18
CA GLY A 78 4.49 16.23 -4.04
C GLY A 78 3.02 16.08 -4.38
N ARG A 79 2.45 17.18 -4.91
CA ARG A 79 0.99 17.31 -5.10
C ARG A 79 0.40 16.41 -6.17
N ASN A 80 1.23 15.94 -7.10
CA ASN A 80 0.75 15.15 -8.23
C ASN A 80 0.79 13.65 -7.97
N THR A 81 1.09 13.26 -6.73
CA THR A 81 1.19 11.86 -6.35
C THR A 81 0.08 11.51 -5.37
N ASP A 82 -0.78 10.57 -5.74
CA ASP A 82 -1.79 10.03 -4.84
C ASP A 82 -1.16 8.96 -3.97
N VAL A 83 -1.28 9.11 -2.66
CA VAL A 83 -0.75 8.13 -1.70
C VAL A 83 -1.88 7.21 -1.30
N ILE A 84 -1.68 5.91 -1.52
CA ILE A 84 -2.67 4.88 -1.25
C ILE A 84 -2.11 3.94 -0.19
N PRO A 85 -2.63 3.98 1.05
CA PRO A 85 -2.19 3.07 2.09
C PRO A 85 -2.84 1.70 1.93
N ALA A 86 -2.13 0.66 2.32
CA ALA A 86 -2.67 -0.70 2.33
C ALA A 86 -2.01 -1.50 3.44
N LEU A 87 -2.77 -2.41 4.02
CA LEU A 87 -2.30 -3.31 5.07
C LEU A 87 -2.19 -4.71 4.48
N VAL A 88 -1.00 -5.30 4.57
CA VAL A 88 -0.74 -6.64 4.04
C VAL A 88 -0.50 -7.61 5.20
N LEU A 89 -1.37 -8.59 5.32
CA LEU A 89 -1.30 -9.62 6.37
C LEU A 89 -0.67 -10.88 5.79
N THR A 90 0.59 -11.09 6.09
CA THR A 90 1.34 -12.20 5.50
C THR A 90 0.95 -13.56 6.08
N GLY A 91 0.26 -13.57 7.22
CA GLY A 91 -0.25 -14.80 7.82
C GLY A 91 -1.64 -15.22 7.33
N ALA A 92 -2.28 -14.39 6.49
CA ALA A 92 -3.59 -14.68 5.93
C ALA A 92 -3.47 -15.23 4.51
N ALA A 93 -4.58 -15.77 3.99
CA ALA A 93 -4.67 -16.26 2.61
C ALA A 93 -6.03 -15.87 2.04
N ASP A 94 -6.05 -15.57 0.74
CA ASP A 94 -7.27 -15.23 0.00
C ASP A 94 -8.06 -14.07 0.62
N LEU A 95 -7.37 -13.14 1.27
CA LEU A 95 -7.99 -12.00 1.92
C LEU A 95 -7.81 -10.75 1.06
N PHE A 96 -8.93 -10.09 0.77
CA PHE A 96 -8.93 -8.77 0.16
C PHE A 96 -10.23 -8.08 0.55
N GLU A 97 -10.14 -7.00 1.33
CA GLU A 97 -11.31 -6.23 1.71
C GLU A 97 -10.94 -4.78 2.03
N PHE A 98 -11.92 -3.89 1.94
CA PHE A 98 -11.76 -2.51 2.36
C PHE A 98 -12.24 -2.36 3.80
N VAL A 99 -11.42 -1.70 4.62
CA VAL A 99 -11.66 -1.58 6.05
C VAL A 99 -11.74 -0.10 6.41
N PRO A 100 -12.76 0.31 7.18
CA PRO A 100 -12.85 1.70 7.58
C PRO A 100 -11.69 2.10 8.49
N VAL A 101 -11.21 3.31 8.31
CA VAL A 101 -10.12 3.86 9.12
C VAL A 101 -10.76 4.58 10.32
N GLY A 102 -10.81 3.90 11.46
CA GLY A 102 -11.42 4.43 12.66
C GLY A 102 -12.89 4.78 12.44
N ARG A 103 -13.28 6.00 12.80
CA ARG A 103 -14.65 6.50 12.64
C ARG A 103 -14.79 7.41 11.41
N THR A 104 -13.83 7.40 10.51
CA THR A 104 -13.87 8.23 9.31
C THR A 104 -14.62 7.52 8.20
N GLU A 105 -14.89 8.27 7.12
CA GLU A 105 -15.48 7.71 5.90
C GLU A 105 -14.42 7.05 5.00
N PHE A 106 -13.15 7.20 5.36
CA PHE A 106 -12.07 6.63 4.59
C PHE A 106 -11.94 5.14 4.84
N GLU A 107 -11.63 4.41 3.78
CA GLU A 107 -11.35 2.99 3.84
C GLU A 107 -9.98 2.71 3.23
N LEU A 108 -9.27 1.72 3.78
CA LEU A 108 -8.05 1.27 3.16
C LEU A 108 -8.16 -0.21 2.82
N ALA A 109 -7.37 -0.64 1.84
CA ALA A 109 -7.35 -2.04 1.45
C ALA A 109 -6.53 -2.86 2.44
N ALA A 110 -7.10 -3.98 2.89
CA ALA A 110 -6.39 -4.97 3.69
C ALA A 110 -6.40 -6.27 2.90
N CYS A 111 -5.24 -6.89 2.74
CA CYS A 111 -5.12 -8.08 1.92
C CYS A 111 -4.08 -9.04 2.47
N SER A 112 -4.17 -10.29 2.04
CA SER A 112 -3.10 -11.25 2.22
C SER A 112 -2.04 -11.05 1.14
N GLY A 113 -0.84 -11.62 1.32
CA GLY A 113 0.24 -11.46 0.36
C GLY A 113 -0.10 -11.95 -1.04
N ASP A 114 -0.87 -13.03 -1.12
CA ASP A 114 -1.29 -13.62 -2.40
C ASP A 114 -2.32 -12.75 -3.13
N MET A 115 -2.98 -11.82 -2.43
CA MET A 115 -3.98 -10.92 -3.00
C MET A 115 -3.47 -9.49 -3.21
N LEU A 116 -2.19 -9.26 -2.98
CA LEU A 116 -1.61 -7.91 -3.08
C LEU A 116 -1.80 -7.30 -4.48
N PHE A 117 -1.73 -8.13 -5.53
CA PHE A 117 -1.97 -7.66 -6.89
C PHE A 117 -3.34 -6.97 -7.02
N ASN A 118 -4.35 -7.44 -6.29
CA ASN A 118 -5.69 -6.88 -6.37
C ASN A 118 -5.73 -5.43 -5.89
N VAL A 119 -4.85 -5.06 -4.95
CA VAL A 119 -4.73 -3.66 -4.49
C VAL A 119 -4.27 -2.78 -5.65
N PHE A 120 -3.23 -3.20 -6.37
CA PHE A 120 -2.74 -2.44 -7.51
C PHE A 120 -3.79 -2.36 -8.61
N ASN A 121 -4.47 -3.48 -8.89
CA ASN A 121 -5.50 -3.53 -9.92
C ASN A 121 -6.67 -2.61 -9.60
N GLU A 122 -7.11 -2.58 -8.34
CA GLU A 122 -8.23 -1.75 -7.91
C GLU A 122 -7.98 -0.26 -8.18
N TYR A 123 -6.76 0.20 -7.89
CA TYR A 123 -6.44 1.62 -8.03
C TYR A 123 -5.87 1.99 -9.38
N MET A 124 -5.27 1.06 -10.10
CA MET A 124 -4.62 1.32 -11.38
C MET A 124 -5.40 0.77 -12.58
N GLY A 125 -6.33 -0.15 -12.35
CA GLY A 125 -7.20 -0.66 -13.39
C GLY A 125 -6.53 -1.53 -14.44
N PHE A 126 -5.54 -2.34 -14.07
CA PHE A 126 -4.82 -3.19 -15.01
C PHE A 126 -5.72 -4.14 -15.79
N LEU A 127 -6.82 -4.60 -15.19
CA LEU A 127 -7.73 -5.55 -15.81
C LEU A 127 -8.97 -4.90 -16.43
N ARG A 128 -8.98 -3.58 -16.52
CA ARG A 128 -10.09 -2.86 -17.12
C ARG A 128 -9.87 -2.66 -18.61
N ASP A 129 -10.89 -2.90 -19.36
CA ASP A 129 -10.87 -2.69 -20.80
C ASP A 129 -11.04 -1.23 -21.16
#